data_edcc01144901d590a266248d5c05bc18
#
_entry.id   edcc01144901d590a266248d5c05bc18
#
_cell.length_a   1.000
_cell.length_b   1.000
_cell.length_c   1.000
_cell.angle_alpha   90.00
_cell.angle_beta   90.00
_cell.angle_gamma   90.00
#
_symmetry.space_group_name_H-M   'P 1'
#
loop_
_entity.id
_entity.type
_entity.pdbx_description
1 polymer ?
#
loop_
_entity_poly.entity_id
_entity_poly.type
_entity_poly.pdbx_seq_one_letter_code
_entity_poly.pdbx_strand_id
1 'polypeptide(L)'
;MRKLIFHLVGIGMLSLAMLSCSGEEEEVVNIYTHRHYAADQELFARFTAQTGIKVNVVNASADELIQKLELEGANSPADILITVDAGRLHRAEEKGLFQPFESEVIERNIPAKFRDPENYWTGLTYRARVIAYSKDRVNPEELSTYEDLVSDKWKGKILTRSSENIYNQSLLASIIAANGAEAAEQWAAGVLANMARDPKGSDRDQVKAVATGEGDLAIVNTYYIGLMLNDENPEERKAGEQVAIFFPNQDGRGTHINISGVGITKHAPNKDNAIKLIEYLTEVEAQTTLANLNYEFPINDRVEQVPLHTSWGDFKTDDINLSILGENNKQAVEIFDRVGWK
;
A
#
# COMPACT_ATOMS: atom_id res chain seq x y z
N MET A 1 37.65 39.47 -87.16
CA MET A 1 38.36 38.46 -86.31
C MET A 1 38.11 38.74 -84.87
N ARG A 2 37.10 38.25 -84.30
CA ARG A 2 36.82 38.33 -82.81
C ARG A 2 36.28 36.98 -82.36
N LYS A 3 37.02 36.28 -81.50
CA LYS A 3 36.64 34.99 -80.88
C LYS A 3 35.66 35.26 -79.75
N LEU A 4 34.53 34.62 -79.82
CA LEU A 4 33.52 34.62 -78.76
C LEU A 4 33.86 33.43 -77.89
N ILE A 5 34.12 33.66 -76.58
CA ILE A 5 34.33 32.65 -75.55
C ILE A 5 33.00 32.47 -74.80
N PHE A 6 32.39 31.31 -74.94
CA PHE A 6 31.20 30.90 -74.10
C PHE A 6 31.67 30.38 -72.72
N HIS A 7 31.22 31.04 -71.69
CA HIS A 7 31.34 30.55 -70.32
C HIS A 7 30.11 29.72 -69.98
N LEU A 8 30.30 28.43 -69.79
CA LEU A 8 29.29 27.54 -69.18
C LEU A 8 29.37 27.76 -67.65
N VAL A 9 28.27 28.33 -67.08
CA VAL A 9 28.05 28.36 -65.61
C VAL A 9 27.34 27.09 -65.23
N GLY A 10 28.10 26.19 -64.55
CA GLY A 10 27.55 24.97 -63.95
C GLY A 10 26.82 25.31 -62.62
N ILE A 11 25.50 25.16 -62.60
CA ILE A 11 24.71 25.26 -61.37
C ILE A 11 24.85 23.92 -60.63
N GLY A 12 25.67 23.94 -59.60
CA GLY A 12 25.75 22.83 -58.63
C GLY A 12 24.53 22.86 -57.68
N MET A 13 23.61 21.94 -57.86
CA MET A 13 22.50 21.70 -56.92
C MET A 13 23.06 21.06 -55.66
N LEU A 14 23.24 21.85 -54.60
CA LEU A 14 23.60 21.39 -53.25
C LEU A 14 22.33 20.88 -52.59
N SER A 15 22.10 19.55 -52.66
CA SER A 15 21.04 18.86 -51.92
C SER A 15 21.38 18.89 -50.45
N LEU A 16 20.80 19.82 -49.67
CA LEU A 16 20.80 19.78 -48.22
C LEU A 16 19.91 18.61 -47.77
N ALA A 17 20.52 17.47 -47.43
CA ALA A 17 19.85 16.44 -46.69
C ALA A 17 19.59 16.97 -45.28
N MET A 18 18.35 17.44 -45.03
CA MET A 18 17.87 17.67 -43.68
C MET A 18 17.78 16.29 -43.00
N LEU A 19 18.81 15.94 -42.21
CA LEU A 19 18.66 14.92 -41.16
C LEU A 19 17.69 15.51 -40.14
N SER A 20 16.39 15.18 -40.28
CA SER A 20 15.43 15.35 -39.20
C SER A 20 15.87 14.36 -38.12
N CYS A 21 16.64 14.81 -37.13
CA CYS A 21 16.71 14.14 -35.85
C CYS A 21 15.32 14.31 -35.21
N SER A 22 14.40 13.39 -35.50
CA SER A 22 13.31 13.13 -34.59
C SER A 22 13.98 12.54 -33.34
N GLY A 23 14.30 13.37 -32.36
CA GLY A 23 14.58 12.87 -31.02
C GLY A 23 13.34 12.07 -30.64
N GLU A 24 13.48 10.77 -30.47
CA GLU A 24 12.44 9.98 -29.81
C GLU A 24 12.24 10.66 -28.46
N GLU A 25 11.05 11.19 -28.22
CA GLU A 25 10.70 11.68 -26.89
C GLU A 25 10.90 10.51 -25.92
N GLU A 26 11.70 10.72 -24.87
CA GLU A 26 11.99 9.69 -23.86
C GLU A 26 10.66 9.26 -23.27
N GLU A 27 10.28 7.98 -23.44
CA GLU A 27 9.07 7.44 -22.82
C GLU A 27 9.26 7.42 -21.29
N VAL A 28 8.33 8.03 -20.57
CA VAL A 28 8.42 8.16 -19.11
C VAL A 28 7.13 7.78 -18.43
N VAL A 29 7.22 7.44 -17.15
CA VAL A 29 6.10 7.37 -16.20
C VAL A 29 6.51 8.05 -14.90
N ASN A 30 5.67 8.98 -14.43
CA ASN A 30 5.93 9.79 -13.24
C ASN A 30 5.08 9.30 -12.07
N ILE A 31 5.72 8.88 -11.00
CA ILE A 31 5.10 8.28 -9.83
C ILE A 31 5.14 9.25 -8.66
N TYR A 32 4.00 9.48 -8.02
CA TYR A 32 3.90 10.04 -6.68
C TYR A 32 3.69 8.91 -5.70
N THR A 33 4.57 8.75 -4.71
CA THR A 33 4.45 7.68 -3.71
C THR A 33 5.03 8.08 -2.36
N HIS A 34 4.40 7.61 -1.29
CA HIS A 34 4.97 7.72 0.06
C HIS A 34 5.70 6.44 0.48
N ARG A 35 5.71 5.42 -0.38
CA ARG A 35 6.45 4.18 -0.13
C ARG A 35 7.94 4.40 -0.36
N HIS A 36 8.76 3.79 0.50
CA HIS A 36 10.22 3.82 0.43
C HIS A 36 10.79 2.40 0.42
N TYR A 37 10.10 1.48 -0.27
CA TYR A 37 10.49 0.08 -0.29
C TYR A 37 11.64 -0.16 -1.27
N ALA A 38 12.65 -0.92 -0.83
CA ALA A 38 13.73 -1.36 -1.72
C ALA A 38 13.20 -2.17 -2.91
N ALA A 39 12.14 -2.96 -2.68
CA ALA A 39 11.45 -3.71 -3.70
C ALA A 39 10.90 -2.82 -4.84
N ASP A 40 10.33 -1.65 -4.52
CA ASP A 40 9.83 -0.73 -5.53
C ASP A 40 10.96 -0.21 -6.44
N GLN A 41 12.10 0.16 -5.86
CA GLN A 41 13.25 0.64 -6.62
C GLN A 41 13.79 -0.43 -7.58
N GLU A 42 13.87 -1.67 -7.11
CA GLU A 42 14.31 -2.80 -7.92
C GLU A 42 13.33 -3.06 -9.08
N LEU A 43 12.03 -3.07 -8.80
CA LEU A 43 10.99 -3.30 -9.82
C LEU A 43 10.94 -2.18 -10.86
N PHE A 44 11.06 -0.93 -10.45
CA PHE A 44 11.09 0.20 -11.38
C PHE A 44 12.33 0.15 -12.29
N ALA A 45 13.48 -0.22 -11.74
CA ALA A 45 14.70 -0.40 -12.54
C ALA A 45 14.57 -1.55 -13.55
N ARG A 46 13.98 -2.69 -13.15
CA ARG A 46 13.70 -3.82 -14.03
C ARG A 46 12.68 -3.46 -15.12
N PHE A 47 11.60 -2.76 -14.77
CA PHE A 47 10.61 -2.28 -15.74
C PHE A 47 11.27 -1.40 -16.80
N THR A 48 12.09 -0.43 -16.38
CA THR A 48 12.83 0.43 -17.32
C THR A 48 13.77 -0.38 -18.21
N ALA A 49 14.49 -1.35 -17.66
CA ALA A 49 15.40 -2.20 -18.44
C ALA A 49 14.65 -3.06 -19.49
N GLN A 50 13.42 -3.49 -19.21
CA GLN A 50 12.62 -4.34 -20.09
C GLN A 50 11.88 -3.55 -21.17
N THR A 51 11.42 -2.35 -20.85
CA THR A 51 10.52 -1.58 -21.71
C THR A 51 11.15 -0.36 -22.38
N GLY A 52 12.27 0.13 -21.84
CA GLY A 52 12.83 1.43 -22.21
C GLY A 52 12.10 2.63 -21.55
N ILE A 53 10.96 2.42 -20.89
CA ILE A 53 10.19 3.48 -20.23
C ILE A 53 10.88 3.87 -18.93
N LYS A 54 11.27 5.12 -18.79
CA LYS A 54 11.92 5.63 -17.58
C LYS A 54 10.90 5.90 -16.48
N VAL A 55 11.23 5.46 -15.28
CA VAL A 55 10.40 5.70 -14.09
C VAL A 55 10.97 6.87 -13.28
N ASN A 56 10.20 7.94 -13.13
CA ASN A 56 10.52 9.06 -12.27
C ASN A 56 9.69 9.00 -10.99
N VAL A 57 10.31 9.15 -9.82
CA VAL A 57 9.64 8.99 -8.53
C VAL A 57 9.74 10.26 -7.71
N VAL A 58 8.61 10.74 -7.22
CA VAL A 58 8.51 11.80 -6.21
C VAL A 58 8.00 11.20 -4.91
N ASN A 59 8.81 11.32 -3.86
CA ASN A 59 8.48 10.81 -2.53
C ASN A 59 8.10 11.97 -1.59
N ALA A 60 6.95 11.84 -0.92
CA ALA A 60 6.51 12.68 0.19
C ALA A 60 5.50 11.90 1.04
N SER A 61 4.95 12.48 2.10
CA SER A 61 3.85 11.84 2.84
C SER A 61 2.60 11.70 1.95
N ALA A 62 1.77 10.71 2.24
CA ALA A 62 0.58 10.46 1.41
C ALA A 62 -0.37 11.67 1.35
N ASP A 63 -0.52 12.38 2.48
CA ASP A 63 -1.40 13.55 2.54
C ASP A 63 -0.82 14.74 1.77
N GLU A 64 0.50 14.95 1.83
CA GLU A 64 1.19 15.95 1.00
C GLU A 64 1.06 15.66 -0.50
N LEU A 65 1.16 14.39 -0.91
CA LEU A 65 1.01 14.01 -2.31
C LEU A 65 -0.43 14.20 -2.82
N ILE A 66 -1.44 13.87 -2.02
CA ILE A 66 -2.84 14.13 -2.35
C ILE A 66 -3.07 15.64 -2.49
N GLN A 67 -2.61 16.43 -1.52
CA GLN A 67 -2.70 17.89 -1.60
C GLN A 67 -1.94 18.47 -2.79
N LYS A 68 -0.77 17.92 -3.11
CA LYS A 68 0.04 18.33 -4.27
C LYS A 68 -0.72 18.09 -5.57
N LEU A 69 -1.36 16.93 -5.74
CA LEU A 69 -2.20 16.63 -6.91
C LEU A 69 -3.38 17.62 -7.03
N GLU A 70 -4.03 17.97 -5.91
CA GLU A 70 -5.10 18.97 -5.90
C GLU A 70 -4.61 20.36 -6.36
N LEU A 71 -3.46 20.80 -5.86
CA LEU A 71 -2.88 22.11 -6.18
C LEU A 71 -2.37 22.19 -7.62
N GLU A 72 -1.77 21.14 -8.13
CA GLU A 72 -1.24 21.08 -9.49
C GLU A 72 -2.35 20.96 -10.53
N GLY A 73 -3.45 20.28 -10.19
CA GLY A 73 -4.61 20.11 -11.07
C GLY A 73 -4.22 19.55 -12.43
N ALA A 74 -4.64 20.23 -13.50
CA ALA A 74 -4.33 19.81 -14.88
C ALA A 74 -2.85 19.96 -15.28
N ASN A 75 -2.04 20.62 -14.47
CA ASN A 75 -0.60 20.80 -14.72
C ASN A 75 0.25 19.77 -13.95
N SER A 76 -0.37 18.82 -13.26
CA SER A 76 0.38 17.78 -12.56
C SER A 76 1.17 16.92 -13.54
N PRO A 77 2.48 16.72 -13.30
CA PRO A 77 3.27 15.80 -14.11
C PRO A 77 3.06 14.34 -13.71
N ALA A 78 2.37 14.06 -12.60
CA ALA A 78 2.19 12.72 -12.08
C ALA A 78 1.24 11.88 -12.94
N ASP A 79 1.67 10.69 -13.32
CA ASP A 79 0.86 9.71 -14.02
C ASP A 79 0.11 8.79 -13.06
N ILE A 80 0.76 8.40 -11.96
CA ILE A 80 0.18 7.51 -10.94
C ILE A 80 0.47 8.01 -9.52
N LEU A 81 -0.46 7.69 -8.63
CA LEU A 81 -0.27 7.76 -7.18
C LEU A 81 -0.25 6.35 -6.61
N ILE A 82 0.87 5.96 -5.99
CA ILE A 82 0.99 4.71 -5.22
C ILE A 82 0.92 5.06 -3.74
N THR A 83 -0.01 4.44 -3.02
CA THR A 83 -0.16 4.66 -1.58
C THR A 83 -0.50 3.36 -0.85
N VAL A 84 -0.32 3.35 0.47
CA VAL A 84 -0.82 2.29 1.34
C VAL A 84 -2.13 2.73 1.94
N ASP A 85 -3.02 1.75 2.13
CA ASP A 85 -4.35 1.90 2.69
C ASP A 85 -5.43 2.32 1.66
N ALA A 86 -6.44 1.46 1.52
CA ALA A 86 -7.58 1.69 0.62
C ALA A 86 -8.35 2.99 0.97
N GLY A 87 -8.39 3.38 2.25
CA GLY A 87 -9.03 4.62 2.68
C GLY A 87 -8.35 5.88 2.09
N ARG A 88 -7.04 5.83 1.84
CA ARG A 88 -6.34 6.93 1.15
C ARG A 88 -6.62 6.95 -0.35
N LEU A 89 -6.71 5.78 -0.99
CA LEU A 89 -7.08 5.68 -2.40
C LEU A 89 -8.50 6.22 -2.60
N HIS A 90 -9.45 5.78 -1.79
CA HIS A 90 -10.83 6.27 -1.83
C HIS A 90 -10.90 7.79 -1.60
N ARG A 91 -10.15 8.34 -0.65
CA ARG A 91 -10.10 9.80 -0.44
C ARG A 91 -9.55 10.56 -1.66
N ALA A 92 -8.56 10.03 -2.37
CA ALA A 92 -8.06 10.63 -3.60
C ALA A 92 -9.10 10.55 -4.73
N GLU A 93 -9.84 9.47 -4.80
CA GLU A 93 -10.97 9.27 -5.70
C GLU A 93 -12.11 10.26 -5.42
N GLU A 94 -12.60 10.37 -4.17
CA GLU A 94 -13.64 11.33 -3.76
C GLU A 94 -13.29 12.79 -4.12
N LYS A 95 -11.99 13.12 -4.07
CA LYS A 95 -11.47 14.43 -4.50
C LYS A 95 -11.38 14.58 -6.03
N GLY A 96 -11.74 13.55 -6.78
CA GLY A 96 -11.68 13.54 -8.23
C GLY A 96 -10.26 13.63 -8.78
N LEU A 97 -9.27 13.06 -8.07
CA LEU A 97 -7.86 13.10 -8.46
C LEU A 97 -7.46 11.94 -9.36
N PHE A 98 -8.32 10.94 -9.52
CA PHE A 98 -8.12 9.78 -10.37
C PHE A 98 -9.00 9.82 -11.61
N GLN A 99 -8.61 9.05 -12.63
CA GLN A 99 -9.43 8.67 -13.76
C GLN A 99 -9.56 7.14 -13.80
N PRO A 100 -10.68 6.61 -14.27
CA PRO A 100 -10.83 5.16 -14.41
C PRO A 100 -9.91 4.60 -15.48
N PHE A 101 -9.48 3.37 -15.28
CA PHE A 101 -8.67 2.63 -16.25
C PHE A 101 -9.06 1.16 -16.27
N GLU A 102 -8.92 0.56 -17.44
CA GLU A 102 -9.25 -0.84 -17.69
C GLU A 102 -8.02 -1.53 -18.30
N SER A 103 -7.79 -2.77 -17.89
CA SER A 103 -6.78 -3.66 -18.49
C SER A 103 -7.16 -5.11 -18.20
N GLU A 104 -7.24 -5.91 -19.27
CA GLU A 104 -7.48 -7.35 -19.15
C GLU A 104 -6.38 -8.06 -18.35
N VAL A 105 -5.16 -7.52 -18.37
CA VAL A 105 -4.03 -8.05 -17.59
C VAL A 105 -4.27 -7.84 -16.11
N ILE A 106 -4.63 -6.62 -15.71
CA ILE A 106 -4.92 -6.27 -14.31
C ILE A 106 -6.14 -7.07 -13.81
N GLU A 107 -7.19 -7.17 -14.59
CA GLU A 107 -8.40 -7.92 -14.22
C GLU A 107 -8.13 -9.42 -14.03
N ARG A 108 -7.28 -9.99 -14.86
CA ARG A 108 -6.84 -11.38 -14.74
C ARG A 108 -5.95 -11.62 -13.52
N ASN A 109 -5.10 -10.63 -13.18
CA ASN A 109 -4.08 -10.75 -12.14
C ASN A 109 -4.61 -10.39 -10.75
N ILE A 110 -5.61 -9.50 -10.68
CA ILE A 110 -6.09 -8.93 -9.42
C ILE A 110 -7.58 -9.25 -9.23
N PRO A 111 -7.95 -10.05 -8.21
CA PRO A 111 -9.34 -10.33 -7.88
C PRO A 111 -10.15 -9.05 -7.61
N ALA A 112 -11.44 -9.07 -7.98
CA ALA A 112 -12.32 -7.90 -7.91
C ALA A 112 -12.38 -7.22 -6.52
N LYS A 113 -12.28 -8.00 -5.43
CA LYS A 113 -12.30 -7.46 -4.06
C LYS A 113 -11.12 -6.50 -3.74
N PHE A 114 -10.05 -6.56 -4.52
CA PHE A 114 -8.88 -5.68 -4.39
C PHE A 114 -8.86 -4.54 -5.41
N ARG A 115 -9.94 -4.39 -6.18
CA ARG A 115 -10.10 -3.30 -7.16
C ARG A 115 -11.28 -2.43 -6.77
N ASP A 116 -11.17 -1.17 -7.06
CA ASP A 116 -12.31 -0.27 -6.97
C ASP A 116 -13.43 -0.70 -7.93
N PRO A 117 -14.72 -0.70 -7.50
CA PRO A 117 -15.83 -1.08 -8.35
C PRO A 117 -15.98 -0.26 -9.62
N GLU A 118 -15.54 1.01 -9.60
CA GLU A 118 -15.58 1.94 -10.74
C GLU A 118 -14.23 2.06 -11.46
N ASN A 119 -13.25 1.20 -11.10
CA ASN A 119 -11.92 1.11 -11.71
C ASN A 119 -11.02 2.36 -11.55
N TYR A 120 -11.20 3.17 -10.52
CA TYR A 120 -10.33 4.31 -10.23
C TYR A 120 -8.97 3.91 -9.64
N TRP A 121 -8.92 2.76 -8.94
CA TRP A 121 -7.69 2.24 -8.36
C TRP A 121 -7.70 0.71 -8.27
N THR A 122 -6.50 0.15 -8.12
CA THR A 122 -6.31 -1.29 -7.90
C THR A 122 -5.28 -1.55 -6.79
N GLY A 123 -5.43 -2.68 -6.10
CA GLY A 123 -4.42 -3.17 -5.18
C GLY A 123 -3.18 -3.67 -5.91
N LEU A 124 -2.03 -3.55 -5.26
CA LEU A 124 -0.75 -4.13 -5.67
C LEU A 124 -0.33 -5.27 -4.74
N THR A 125 -0.49 -5.10 -3.45
CA THR A 125 -0.19 -6.08 -2.40
C THR A 125 -1.18 -5.91 -1.26
N TYR A 126 -1.29 -6.90 -0.36
CA TYR A 126 -2.09 -6.74 0.84
C TYR A 126 -1.31 -7.13 2.11
N ARG A 127 -1.81 -6.71 3.25
CA ARG A 127 -1.34 -7.09 4.59
C ARG A 127 -2.53 -7.32 5.50
N ALA A 128 -2.35 -8.20 6.48
CA ALA A 128 -3.33 -8.41 7.52
C ALA A 128 -2.98 -7.56 8.76
N ARG A 129 -4.01 -7.07 9.44
CA ARG A 129 -3.89 -6.42 10.74
C ARG A 129 -4.07 -7.49 11.81
N VAL A 130 -3.01 -7.93 12.44
CA VAL A 130 -2.98 -9.10 13.33
C VAL A 130 -2.79 -8.72 14.79
N ILE A 131 -2.99 -9.67 15.67
CA ILE A 131 -2.58 -9.58 17.06
C ILE A 131 -1.20 -10.23 17.18
N ALA A 132 -0.16 -9.40 17.38
CA ALA A 132 1.14 -9.91 17.82
C ALA A 132 1.08 -10.14 19.32
N TYR A 133 1.50 -11.32 19.79
CA TYR A 133 1.43 -11.68 21.20
C TYR A 133 2.74 -12.24 21.71
N SER A 134 2.99 -12.09 23.02
CA SER A 134 4.15 -12.66 23.68
C SER A 134 4.05 -14.19 23.73
N LYS A 135 5.03 -14.89 23.18
CA LYS A 135 5.10 -16.37 23.21
C LYS A 135 5.15 -16.95 24.62
N ASP A 136 5.70 -16.19 25.56
CA ASP A 136 5.94 -16.67 26.94
C ASP A 136 4.79 -16.34 27.91
N ARG A 137 3.96 -15.32 27.61
CA ARG A 137 2.96 -14.80 28.54
C ARG A 137 1.51 -14.98 28.10
N VAL A 138 1.27 -15.31 26.83
CA VAL A 138 -0.08 -15.49 26.27
C VAL A 138 -0.26 -16.89 25.73
N ASN A 139 -1.30 -17.58 26.20
CA ASN A 139 -1.74 -18.81 25.55
C ASN A 139 -2.56 -18.44 24.29
N PRO A 140 -2.15 -18.84 23.08
CA PRO A 140 -2.89 -18.52 21.85
C PRO A 140 -4.34 -19.03 21.82
N GLU A 141 -4.69 -20.06 22.60
CA GLU A 141 -6.06 -20.56 22.74
C GLU A 141 -7.02 -19.55 23.42
N GLU A 142 -6.48 -18.53 24.10
CA GLU A 142 -7.25 -17.46 24.71
C GLU A 142 -7.60 -16.34 23.70
N LEU A 143 -6.94 -16.32 22.53
CA LEU A 143 -7.17 -15.35 21.45
C LEU A 143 -8.31 -15.82 20.54
N SER A 144 -9.13 -14.90 20.04
CA SER A 144 -10.26 -15.25 19.18
C SER A 144 -10.56 -14.17 18.12
N THR A 145 -11.13 -13.06 18.50
CA THR A 145 -11.60 -12.00 17.61
C THR A 145 -11.04 -10.64 18.01
N TYR A 146 -11.15 -9.63 17.14
CA TYR A 146 -10.90 -8.24 17.55
C TYR A 146 -11.87 -7.82 18.65
N GLU A 147 -13.11 -8.28 18.57
CA GLU A 147 -14.18 -7.96 19.50
C GLU A 147 -13.87 -8.47 20.91
N ASP A 148 -13.15 -9.59 21.04
CA ASP A 148 -12.73 -10.14 22.35
C ASP A 148 -11.67 -9.29 23.06
N LEU A 149 -10.99 -8.38 22.35
CA LEU A 149 -9.98 -7.50 22.96
C LEU A 149 -10.55 -6.53 24.03
N VAL A 150 -11.86 -6.39 24.11
CA VAL A 150 -12.52 -5.58 25.17
C VAL A 150 -12.70 -6.38 26.48
N SER A 151 -12.45 -7.69 26.47
CA SER A 151 -12.57 -8.55 27.64
C SER A 151 -11.62 -8.15 28.75
N ASP A 152 -12.06 -8.23 30.02
CA ASP A 152 -11.26 -7.91 31.23
C ASP A 152 -9.96 -8.73 31.35
N LYS A 153 -9.88 -9.92 30.72
CA LYS A 153 -8.65 -10.72 30.69
C LYS A 153 -7.47 -9.99 30.05
N TRP A 154 -7.75 -9.00 29.18
CA TRP A 154 -6.74 -8.21 28.47
C TRP A 154 -6.44 -6.85 29.12
N LYS A 155 -7.01 -6.57 30.30
CA LYS A 155 -6.83 -5.30 30.99
C LYS A 155 -5.37 -4.99 31.27
N GLY A 156 -4.91 -3.83 30.80
CA GLY A 156 -3.51 -3.39 30.95
C GLY A 156 -2.51 -4.18 30.10
N LYS A 157 -2.96 -4.87 29.04
CA LYS A 157 -2.09 -5.78 28.25
C LYS A 157 -1.96 -5.38 26.79
N ILE A 158 -2.83 -4.50 26.27
CA ILE A 158 -2.90 -4.17 24.83
C ILE A 158 -2.00 -2.98 24.52
N LEU A 159 -1.23 -3.11 23.44
CA LEU A 159 -0.40 -2.06 22.87
C LEU A 159 -0.88 -1.74 21.45
N THR A 160 -0.95 -0.46 21.12
CA THR A 160 -1.35 -0.01 19.79
C THR A 160 -0.79 1.38 19.49
N ARG A 161 -0.94 1.81 18.25
CA ARG A 161 -0.57 3.13 17.77
C ARG A 161 -1.66 4.16 18.07
N SER A 162 -1.34 5.44 17.86
CA SER A 162 -2.28 6.55 17.88
C SER A 162 -3.46 6.33 16.91
N SER A 163 -4.61 6.89 17.25
CA SER A 163 -5.80 6.99 16.38
C SER A 163 -5.56 7.81 15.10
N GLU A 164 -4.57 8.69 15.09
CA GLU A 164 -4.16 9.42 13.87
C GLU A 164 -3.59 8.49 12.79
N ASN A 165 -3.20 7.27 13.18
CA ASN A 165 -2.67 6.31 12.24
C ASN A 165 -3.77 5.68 11.39
N ILE A 166 -3.62 5.79 10.07
CA ILE A 166 -4.59 5.29 9.09
C ILE A 166 -4.92 3.80 9.27
N TYR A 167 -3.98 2.96 9.74
CA TYR A 167 -4.23 1.52 9.92
C TYR A 167 -5.22 1.24 11.05
N ASN A 168 -5.21 2.05 12.13
CA ASN A 168 -6.21 1.96 13.18
C ASN A 168 -7.55 2.49 12.71
N GLN A 169 -7.55 3.58 11.94
CA GLN A 169 -8.77 4.13 11.34
C GLN A 169 -9.44 3.12 10.42
N SER A 170 -8.67 2.45 9.55
CA SER A 170 -9.19 1.42 8.66
C SER A 170 -9.66 0.16 9.39
N LEU A 171 -8.98 -0.25 10.47
CA LEU A 171 -9.48 -1.35 11.30
C LEU A 171 -10.83 -0.98 11.93
N LEU A 172 -10.95 0.21 12.52
CA LEU A 172 -12.21 0.66 13.09
C LEU A 172 -13.31 0.81 12.02
N ALA A 173 -12.96 1.32 10.83
CA ALA A 173 -13.86 1.39 9.69
C ALA A 173 -14.39 -0.01 9.27
N SER A 174 -13.54 -1.05 9.32
CA SER A 174 -13.96 -2.43 9.06
C SER A 174 -14.89 -2.98 10.16
N ILE A 175 -14.67 -2.60 11.42
CA ILE A 175 -15.54 -2.97 12.55
C ILE A 175 -16.89 -2.25 12.42
N ILE A 176 -16.92 -0.98 12.00
CA ILE A 176 -18.15 -0.24 11.70
C ILE A 176 -18.93 -0.98 10.60
N ALA A 177 -18.28 -1.39 9.53
CA ALA A 177 -18.93 -2.12 8.43
C ALA A 177 -19.54 -3.45 8.90
N ALA A 178 -18.84 -4.16 9.77
CA ALA A 178 -19.29 -5.48 10.25
C ALA A 178 -20.35 -5.41 11.35
N ASN A 179 -20.22 -4.49 12.29
CA ASN A 179 -20.97 -4.50 13.56
C ASN A 179 -21.83 -3.24 13.79
N GLY A 180 -21.68 -2.22 12.92
CA GLY A 180 -22.30 -0.91 13.08
C GLY A 180 -21.52 0.03 14.01
N ALA A 181 -21.84 1.32 13.93
CA ALA A 181 -21.10 2.39 14.60
C ALA A 181 -21.13 2.31 16.12
N GLU A 182 -22.29 1.96 16.72
CA GLU A 182 -22.44 1.86 18.18
C GLU A 182 -21.56 0.76 18.76
N ALA A 183 -21.57 -0.43 18.17
CA ALA A 183 -20.71 -1.53 18.59
C ALA A 183 -19.21 -1.24 18.37
N ALA A 184 -18.88 -0.54 17.29
CA ALA A 184 -17.51 -0.08 17.02
C ALA A 184 -17.02 0.95 18.04
N GLU A 185 -17.91 1.85 18.52
CA GLU A 185 -17.57 2.81 19.58
C GLU A 185 -17.35 2.11 20.93
N GLN A 186 -18.21 1.14 21.26
CA GLN A 186 -18.03 0.32 22.47
C GLN A 186 -16.72 -0.48 22.39
N TRP A 187 -16.39 -1.03 21.22
CA TRP A 187 -15.13 -1.71 21.00
C TRP A 187 -13.92 -0.79 21.20
N ALA A 188 -13.94 0.38 20.58
CA ALA A 188 -12.85 1.34 20.71
C ALA A 188 -12.63 1.79 22.16
N ALA A 189 -13.71 2.06 22.90
CA ALA A 189 -13.66 2.41 24.32
C ALA A 189 -13.11 1.24 25.17
N GLY A 190 -13.56 -0.01 24.90
CA GLY A 190 -13.11 -1.19 25.63
C GLY A 190 -11.62 -1.51 25.38
N VAL A 191 -11.16 -1.42 24.12
CA VAL A 191 -9.73 -1.59 23.81
C VAL A 191 -8.89 -0.52 24.47
N LEU A 192 -9.34 0.74 24.45
CA LEU A 192 -8.65 1.86 25.14
C LEU A 192 -8.52 1.57 26.64
N ALA A 193 -9.58 1.08 27.29
CA ALA A 193 -9.57 0.73 28.71
C ALA A 193 -8.62 -0.44 29.06
N ASN A 194 -8.32 -1.29 28.06
CA ASN A 194 -7.42 -2.44 28.19
C ASN A 194 -5.97 -2.17 27.78
N MET A 195 -5.66 -0.95 27.33
CA MET A 195 -4.29 -0.59 26.95
C MET A 195 -3.33 -0.65 28.13
N ALA A 196 -2.12 -1.13 27.88
CA ALA A 196 -1.01 -1.14 28.84
C ALA A 196 -0.44 0.25 29.11
N ARG A 197 -0.57 1.15 28.12
CA ARG A 197 -0.10 2.53 28.13
C ARG A 197 -0.83 3.37 27.08
N ASP A 198 -0.64 4.66 27.13
CA ASP A 198 -1.10 5.57 26.08
C ASP A 198 -0.52 5.16 24.71
N PRO A 199 -1.33 5.26 23.62
CA PRO A 199 -0.90 4.94 22.28
C PRO A 199 0.29 5.79 21.83
N LYS A 200 1.33 5.17 21.30
CA LYS A 200 2.52 5.88 20.79
C LYS A 200 3.36 4.99 19.87
N GLY A 201 4.18 5.59 19.02
CA GLY A 201 5.18 4.91 18.21
C GLY A 201 4.61 4.19 16.99
N SER A 202 5.44 3.38 16.37
CA SER A 202 5.15 2.58 15.18
C SER A 202 4.71 1.15 15.53
N ASP A 203 4.31 0.34 14.55
CA ASP A 203 4.01 -1.09 14.76
C ASP A 203 5.24 -1.84 15.29
N ARG A 204 6.47 -1.52 14.82
CA ARG A 204 7.71 -2.09 15.36
C ARG A 204 7.91 -1.74 16.85
N ASP A 205 7.54 -0.52 17.27
CA ASP A 205 7.63 -0.11 18.67
C ASP A 205 6.62 -0.87 19.54
N GLN A 206 5.45 -1.24 19.00
CA GLN A 206 4.50 -2.09 19.71
C GLN A 206 5.08 -3.50 19.90
N VAL A 207 5.69 -4.09 18.85
CA VAL A 207 6.33 -5.41 18.93
C VAL A 207 7.47 -5.42 19.96
N LYS A 208 8.33 -4.39 19.95
CA LYS A 208 9.40 -4.22 20.95
C LYS A 208 8.84 -4.10 22.36
N ALA A 209 7.74 -3.37 22.54
CA ALA A 209 7.09 -3.22 23.84
C ALA A 209 6.48 -4.55 24.33
N VAL A 210 5.92 -5.39 23.46
CA VAL A 210 5.52 -6.76 23.80
C VAL A 210 6.75 -7.58 24.20
N ALA A 211 7.81 -7.55 23.42
CA ALA A 211 9.04 -8.30 23.69
C ALA A 211 9.67 -7.94 25.05
N THR A 212 9.58 -6.66 25.44
CA THR A 212 10.12 -6.19 26.75
C THR A 212 9.14 -6.31 27.92
N GLY A 213 7.90 -6.76 27.70
CA GLY A 213 6.90 -6.98 28.74
C GLY A 213 6.13 -5.71 29.19
N GLU A 214 6.13 -4.64 28.39
CA GLU A 214 5.30 -3.46 28.66
C GLU A 214 3.81 -3.75 28.43
N GLY A 215 3.50 -4.71 27.58
CA GLY A 215 2.18 -5.29 27.32
C GLY A 215 2.35 -6.72 26.81
N ASP A 216 1.24 -7.43 26.66
CA ASP A 216 1.24 -8.83 26.21
C ASP A 216 0.79 -9.01 24.77
N LEU A 217 -0.02 -8.06 24.26
CA LEU A 217 -0.62 -8.06 22.93
C LEU A 217 -0.33 -6.75 22.22
N ALA A 218 -0.18 -6.82 20.90
CA ALA A 218 -0.12 -5.62 20.05
C ALA A 218 -0.94 -5.79 18.76
N ILE A 219 -1.66 -4.75 18.36
CA ILE A 219 -2.36 -4.71 17.06
C ILE A 219 -1.39 -4.13 16.03
N VAL A 220 -0.92 -4.96 15.09
CA VAL A 220 0.11 -4.61 14.11
C VAL A 220 -0.17 -5.19 12.73
N ASN A 221 0.50 -4.66 11.71
CA ASN A 221 0.46 -5.26 10.37
C ASN A 221 1.51 -6.37 10.24
N THR A 222 1.15 -7.45 9.53
CA THR A 222 1.99 -8.65 9.34
C THR A 222 3.38 -8.35 8.82
N TYR A 223 3.51 -7.49 7.80
CA TYR A 223 4.79 -7.22 7.15
C TYR A 223 5.85 -6.62 8.08
N TYR A 224 5.45 -5.89 9.15
CA TYR A 224 6.41 -5.40 10.14
C TYR A 224 7.10 -6.52 10.90
N ILE A 225 6.37 -7.60 11.20
CA ILE A 225 6.97 -8.79 11.81
C ILE A 225 7.97 -9.42 10.84
N GLY A 226 7.60 -9.56 9.56
CA GLY A 226 8.49 -10.05 8.52
C GLY A 226 9.79 -9.23 8.40
N LEU A 227 9.64 -7.91 8.36
CA LEU A 227 10.78 -6.99 8.31
C LEU A 227 11.66 -7.10 9.56
N MET A 228 11.08 -7.23 10.76
CA MET A 228 11.85 -7.37 12.00
C MET A 228 12.61 -8.69 12.06
N LEU A 229 11.99 -9.80 11.68
CA LEU A 229 12.62 -11.12 11.66
C LEU A 229 13.84 -11.20 10.70
N ASN A 230 13.87 -10.36 9.68
CA ASN A 230 14.92 -10.31 8.66
C ASN A 230 15.76 -9.02 8.73
N ASP A 231 15.64 -8.23 9.80
CA ASP A 231 16.38 -6.97 9.97
C ASP A 231 17.87 -7.24 10.21
N GLU A 232 18.75 -6.37 9.74
CA GLU A 232 20.19 -6.45 10.01
C GLU A 232 20.50 -6.19 11.49
N ASN A 233 19.69 -5.37 12.15
CA ASN A 233 19.82 -5.09 13.59
C ASN A 233 19.38 -6.30 14.43
N PRO A 234 20.30 -6.91 15.21
CA PRO A 234 19.97 -8.10 16.03
C PRO A 234 18.91 -7.82 17.11
N GLU A 235 18.76 -6.58 17.58
CA GLU A 235 17.73 -6.23 18.57
C GLU A 235 16.33 -6.23 17.94
N GLU A 236 16.19 -5.76 16.70
CA GLU A 236 14.94 -5.85 15.95
C GLU A 236 14.55 -7.33 15.71
N ARG A 237 15.52 -8.15 15.25
CA ARG A 237 15.27 -9.59 15.07
C ARG A 237 14.86 -10.25 16.36
N LYS A 238 15.57 -10.02 17.46
CA LYS A 238 15.25 -10.60 18.77
C LYS A 238 13.85 -10.23 19.22
N ALA A 239 13.42 -8.99 19.03
CA ALA A 239 12.07 -8.56 19.36
C ALA A 239 11.02 -9.29 18.49
N GLY A 240 11.25 -9.41 17.19
CA GLY A 240 10.40 -10.18 16.27
C GLY A 240 10.29 -11.66 16.65
N GLU A 241 11.40 -12.28 17.08
CA GLU A 241 11.44 -13.70 17.51
C GLU A 241 10.67 -13.99 18.81
N GLN A 242 10.52 -12.98 19.68
CA GLN A 242 9.81 -13.14 20.97
C GLN A 242 8.29 -13.05 20.85
N VAL A 243 7.77 -12.62 19.70
CA VAL A 243 6.33 -12.57 19.45
C VAL A 243 5.90 -13.63 18.44
N ALA A 244 4.64 -14.02 18.52
CA ALA A 244 3.95 -14.74 17.46
C ALA A 244 2.77 -13.90 16.98
N ILE A 245 2.22 -14.23 15.82
CA ILE A 245 1.03 -13.58 15.29
C ILE A 245 -0.19 -14.48 15.40
N PHE A 246 -1.33 -13.85 15.62
CA PHE A 246 -2.63 -14.49 15.62
C PHE A 246 -3.54 -13.75 14.65
N PHE A 247 -4.20 -14.49 13.76
CA PHE A 247 -5.17 -13.95 12.81
C PHE A 247 -6.57 -13.96 13.45
N PRO A 248 -7.14 -12.80 13.83
CA PRO A 248 -8.44 -12.75 14.49
C PRO A 248 -9.61 -13.15 13.58
N ASN A 249 -10.78 -13.46 14.18
CA ASN A 249 -12.06 -13.67 13.51
C ASN A 249 -12.11 -14.86 12.53
N GLN A 250 -11.27 -15.89 12.72
CA GLN A 250 -11.17 -17.01 11.78
C GLN A 250 -12.46 -17.85 11.70
N ASP A 251 -13.19 -18.00 12.80
CA ASP A 251 -14.51 -18.67 12.85
C ASP A 251 -15.67 -17.77 12.40
N GLY A 252 -15.37 -16.52 12.05
CA GLY A 252 -16.35 -15.51 11.64
C GLY A 252 -16.04 -14.88 10.28
N ARG A 253 -16.00 -13.54 10.25
CA ARG A 253 -15.77 -12.74 9.03
C ARG A 253 -14.38 -12.86 8.43
N GLY A 254 -13.41 -13.32 9.19
CA GLY A 254 -11.99 -13.33 8.82
C GLY A 254 -11.22 -12.10 9.32
N THR A 255 -9.92 -12.16 9.15
CA THR A 255 -9.00 -11.10 9.58
C THR A 255 -9.09 -9.88 8.67
N HIS A 256 -9.16 -8.68 9.26
CA HIS A 256 -9.06 -7.43 8.52
C HIS A 256 -7.76 -7.36 7.71
N ILE A 257 -7.92 -7.08 6.42
CA ILE A 257 -6.82 -6.84 5.49
C ILE A 257 -6.92 -5.44 4.89
N ASN A 258 -5.78 -4.93 4.42
CA ASN A 258 -5.74 -3.69 3.68
C ASN A 258 -4.64 -3.77 2.61
N ILE A 259 -4.65 -2.86 1.64
CA ILE A 259 -3.80 -2.91 0.46
C ILE A 259 -2.73 -1.82 0.43
N SER A 260 -1.65 -2.08 -0.28
CA SER A 260 -0.91 -1.08 -1.03
C SER A 260 -1.52 -1.05 -2.44
N GLY A 261 -1.85 0.11 -2.94
CA GLY A 261 -2.54 0.21 -4.21
C GLY A 261 -2.13 1.43 -5.03
N VAL A 262 -2.67 1.52 -6.23
CA VAL A 262 -2.31 2.51 -7.25
C VAL A 262 -3.54 3.01 -7.98
N GLY A 263 -3.60 4.31 -8.23
CA GLY A 263 -4.56 4.96 -9.12
C GLY A 263 -3.86 5.79 -10.18
N ILE A 264 -4.45 5.87 -11.38
CA ILE A 264 -3.98 6.77 -12.45
C ILE A 264 -4.53 8.16 -12.17
N THR A 265 -3.65 9.16 -12.15
CA THR A 265 -4.07 10.54 -11.87
C THR A 265 -5.00 11.06 -12.96
N LYS A 266 -5.90 11.97 -12.60
CA LYS A 266 -6.94 12.49 -13.51
C LYS A 266 -6.38 13.06 -14.81
N HIS A 267 -5.23 13.68 -14.76
CA HIS A 267 -4.60 14.38 -15.88
C HIS A 267 -3.27 13.73 -16.28
N ALA A 268 -3.09 12.43 -16.02
CA ALA A 268 -1.87 11.70 -16.33
C ALA A 268 -1.40 11.97 -17.78
N PRO A 269 -0.23 12.60 -17.97
CA PRO A 269 0.28 12.88 -19.31
C PRO A 269 0.72 11.61 -20.07
N ASN A 270 1.12 10.56 -19.33
CA ASN A 270 1.63 9.31 -19.90
C ASN A 270 0.78 8.11 -19.48
N LYS A 271 -0.56 8.19 -19.66
CA LYS A 271 -1.52 7.17 -19.21
C LYS A 271 -1.18 5.77 -19.68
N ASP A 272 -0.81 5.60 -20.96
CA ASP A 272 -0.52 4.27 -21.51
C ASP A 272 0.73 3.64 -20.86
N ASN A 273 1.76 4.44 -20.57
CA ASN A 273 2.94 3.97 -19.85
C ASN A 273 2.62 3.67 -18.37
N ALA A 274 1.70 4.44 -17.76
CA ALA A 274 1.18 4.16 -16.43
C ALA A 274 0.48 2.79 -16.37
N ILE A 275 -0.39 2.49 -17.33
CA ILE A 275 -1.07 1.18 -17.43
C ILE A 275 -0.04 0.05 -17.58
N LYS A 276 0.95 0.19 -18.48
CA LYS A 276 2.03 -0.82 -18.66
C LYS A 276 2.79 -1.08 -17.34
N LEU A 277 3.09 -0.03 -16.58
CA LEU A 277 3.76 -0.21 -15.29
C LEU A 277 2.86 -0.91 -14.27
N ILE A 278 1.58 -0.54 -14.19
CA ILE A 278 0.64 -1.21 -13.29
C ILE A 278 0.50 -2.69 -13.66
N GLU A 279 0.34 -3.01 -14.95
CA GLU A 279 0.30 -4.38 -15.45
C GLU A 279 1.54 -5.16 -14.99
N TYR A 280 2.74 -4.60 -15.23
CA TYR A 280 4.01 -5.20 -14.80
C TYR A 280 4.05 -5.46 -13.29
N LEU A 281 3.62 -4.50 -12.47
CA LEU A 281 3.61 -4.65 -11.00
C LEU A 281 2.61 -5.72 -10.51
N THR A 282 1.64 -6.10 -11.33
CA THR A 282 0.67 -7.17 -11.02
C THR A 282 1.10 -8.56 -11.49
N GLU A 283 2.16 -8.66 -12.30
CA GLU A 283 2.65 -9.95 -12.79
C GLU A 283 3.33 -10.78 -11.68
N VAL A 284 3.38 -12.09 -11.88
CA VAL A 284 3.87 -13.06 -10.89
C VAL A 284 5.28 -12.72 -10.40
N GLU A 285 6.20 -12.34 -11.31
CA GLU A 285 7.58 -12.02 -10.95
C GLU A 285 7.68 -10.79 -10.04
N ALA A 286 6.95 -9.71 -10.37
CA ALA A 286 6.93 -8.50 -9.57
C ALA A 286 6.28 -8.74 -8.20
N GLN A 287 5.17 -9.47 -8.17
CA GLN A 287 4.47 -9.84 -6.93
C GLN A 287 5.33 -10.73 -6.03
N THR A 288 6.08 -11.67 -6.61
CA THR A 288 7.04 -12.50 -5.88
C THR A 288 8.16 -11.64 -5.26
N THR A 289 8.67 -10.65 -6.01
CA THR A 289 9.69 -9.72 -5.51
C THR A 289 9.16 -8.91 -4.33
N LEU A 290 7.95 -8.35 -4.42
CA LEU A 290 7.30 -7.62 -3.33
C LEU A 290 7.12 -8.50 -2.08
N ALA A 291 6.65 -9.73 -2.26
CA ALA A 291 6.44 -10.66 -1.15
C ALA A 291 7.75 -11.04 -0.43
N ASN A 292 8.84 -11.22 -1.16
CA ASN A 292 10.14 -11.60 -0.61
C ASN A 292 10.89 -10.44 0.07
N LEU A 293 10.77 -9.22 -0.46
CA LEU A 293 11.55 -8.09 0.04
C LEU A 293 10.80 -7.19 1.03
N ASN A 294 9.47 -7.14 0.91
CA ASN A 294 8.64 -6.29 1.78
C ASN A 294 7.70 -7.09 2.70
N TYR A 295 7.59 -8.41 2.50
CA TYR A 295 6.75 -9.31 3.29
C TYR A 295 5.26 -8.94 3.31
N GLU A 296 4.78 -8.17 2.34
CA GLU A 296 3.36 -8.03 2.06
C GLU A 296 2.88 -9.25 1.26
N PHE A 297 1.63 -9.65 1.45
CA PHE A 297 1.06 -10.76 0.70
C PHE A 297 0.83 -10.36 -0.76
N PRO A 298 1.14 -11.24 -1.72
CA PRO A 298 0.80 -11.02 -3.11
C PRO A 298 -0.72 -11.08 -3.30
N ILE A 299 -1.25 -10.25 -4.21
CA ILE A 299 -2.68 -10.28 -4.57
C ILE A 299 -2.92 -11.26 -5.73
N ASN A 300 -1.94 -11.43 -6.62
CA ASN A 300 -2.01 -12.38 -7.72
C ASN A 300 -1.92 -13.81 -7.15
N ASP A 301 -3.00 -14.56 -7.27
CA ASP A 301 -3.16 -15.91 -6.70
C ASP A 301 -2.27 -16.99 -7.35
N ARG A 302 -1.62 -16.66 -8.47
CA ARG A 302 -0.63 -17.54 -9.14
C ARG A 302 0.76 -17.46 -8.50
N VAL A 303 0.97 -16.54 -7.55
CA VAL A 303 2.25 -16.42 -6.85
C VAL A 303 2.34 -17.48 -5.75
N GLU A 304 3.41 -18.26 -5.79
CA GLU A 304 3.69 -19.22 -4.72
C GLU A 304 3.96 -18.49 -3.40
N GLN A 305 3.43 -19.01 -2.31
CA GLN A 305 3.64 -18.44 -0.98
C GLN A 305 5.12 -18.48 -0.62
N VAL A 306 5.64 -17.34 -0.15
CA VAL A 306 7.01 -17.26 0.36
C VAL A 306 7.12 -18.01 1.70
N PRO A 307 8.31 -18.57 2.05
CA PRO A 307 8.47 -19.40 3.26
C PRO A 307 7.97 -18.75 4.54
N LEU A 308 8.13 -17.43 4.67
CA LEU A 308 7.65 -16.71 5.85
C LEU A 308 6.11 -16.72 5.95
N HIS A 309 5.40 -16.45 4.84
CA HIS A 309 3.93 -16.49 4.82
C HIS A 309 3.43 -17.91 5.12
N THR A 310 4.06 -18.93 4.53
CA THR A 310 3.75 -20.33 4.82
C THR A 310 3.94 -20.65 6.31
N SER A 311 4.96 -20.10 6.97
CA SER A 311 5.21 -20.30 8.40
C SER A 311 4.14 -19.70 9.32
N TRP A 312 3.40 -18.70 8.84
CA TRP A 312 2.28 -18.09 9.56
C TRP A 312 0.98 -18.87 9.41
N GLY A 313 0.93 -19.82 8.44
CA GLY A 313 -0.26 -20.64 8.14
C GLY A 313 -1.28 -19.90 7.29
N ASP A 314 -2.24 -20.67 6.81
CA ASP A 314 -3.37 -20.14 6.04
C ASP A 314 -4.34 -19.41 6.97
N PHE A 315 -4.96 -18.34 6.47
CA PHE A 315 -5.96 -17.59 7.21
C PHE A 315 -7.07 -17.08 6.29
N LYS A 316 -8.25 -16.97 6.86
CA LYS A 316 -9.41 -16.35 6.21
C LYS A 316 -9.30 -14.83 6.30
N THR A 317 -9.35 -14.17 5.14
CA THR A 317 -9.43 -12.71 5.06
C THR A 317 -10.88 -12.25 5.18
N ASP A 318 -11.10 -11.06 5.74
CA ASP A 318 -12.39 -10.38 5.64
C ASP A 318 -12.70 -10.09 4.17
N ASP A 319 -13.92 -10.41 3.73
CA ASP A 319 -14.34 -10.36 2.32
C ASP A 319 -15.11 -9.09 1.96
N ILE A 320 -14.95 -8.03 2.75
CA ILE A 320 -15.55 -6.73 2.43
C ILE A 320 -14.88 -6.09 1.20
N ASN A 321 -15.63 -5.32 0.43
CA ASN A 321 -15.02 -4.41 -0.53
C ASN A 321 -14.24 -3.34 0.21
N LEU A 322 -12.97 -3.13 -0.16
CA LEU A 322 -12.07 -2.26 0.57
C LEU A 322 -12.39 -0.76 0.46
N SER A 323 -13.22 -0.34 -0.50
CA SER A 323 -13.73 1.05 -0.59
C SER A 323 -14.48 1.45 0.68
N ILE A 324 -15.17 0.49 1.34
CA ILE A 324 -15.89 0.72 2.60
C ILE A 324 -14.99 1.28 3.72
N LEU A 325 -13.69 1.00 3.67
CA LEU A 325 -12.72 1.53 4.64
C LEU A 325 -12.58 3.05 4.51
N GLY A 326 -12.66 3.55 3.29
CA GLY A 326 -12.70 4.99 3.00
C GLY A 326 -14.04 5.61 3.37
N GLU A 327 -15.14 5.01 2.95
CA GLU A 327 -16.51 5.46 3.24
C GLU A 327 -16.74 5.64 4.75
N ASN A 328 -16.26 4.70 5.57
CA ASN A 328 -16.39 4.73 7.02
C ASN A 328 -15.28 5.51 7.75
N ASN A 329 -14.24 6.01 7.03
CA ASN A 329 -13.07 6.62 7.67
C ASN A 329 -13.43 7.82 8.55
N LYS A 330 -14.27 8.73 8.04
CA LYS A 330 -14.71 9.91 8.80
C LYS A 330 -15.39 9.50 10.11
N GLN A 331 -16.28 8.53 10.06
CA GLN A 331 -16.99 8.04 11.24
C GLN A 331 -16.04 7.35 12.22
N ALA A 332 -15.04 6.61 11.73
CA ALA A 332 -14.01 6.00 12.57
C ALA A 332 -13.19 7.07 13.33
N VAL A 333 -12.77 8.15 12.65
CA VAL A 333 -12.07 9.27 13.30
C VAL A 333 -12.94 9.92 14.37
N GLU A 334 -14.21 10.22 14.08
CA GLU A 334 -15.15 10.79 15.03
C GLU A 334 -15.37 9.90 16.27
N ILE A 335 -15.39 8.58 16.10
CA ILE A 335 -15.49 7.61 17.20
C ILE A 335 -14.21 7.68 18.06
N PHE A 336 -13.03 7.65 17.47
CA PHE A 336 -11.76 7.76 18.22
C PHE A 336 -11.70 9.04 19.05
N ASP A 337 -12.13 10.16 18.48
CA ASP A 337 -12.18 11.44 19.19
C ASP A 337 -13.14 11.39 20.39
N ARG A 338 -14.34 10.82 20.21
CA ARG A 338 -15.34 10.70 21.28
C ARG A 338 -14.90 9.82 22.44
N VAL A 339 -14.25 8.69 22.13
CA VAL A 339 -13.77 7.78 23.19
C VAL A 339 -12.44 8.22 23.80
N GLY A 340 -11.75 9.22 23.21
CA GLY A 340 -10.49 9.75 23.71
C GLY A 340 -9.26 8.88 23.38
N TRP A 341 -9.36 8.04 22.37
CA TRP A 341 -8.19 7.32 21.85
C TRP A 341 -7.35 8.29 21.02
N LYS A 342 -6.18 8.67 21.54
CA LYS A 342 -5.29 9.67 20.93
C LYS A 342 -4.17 9.05 20.13
#